data_45559405b9f53129ce2525d2b66df1be
#
_entry.id   45559405b9f53129ce2525d2b66df1be
#
_cell.length_a   1.000
_cell.length_b   1.000
_cell.length_c   1.000
_cell.angle_alpha   90.00
_cell.angle_beta   90.00
_cell.angle_gamma   90.00
#
_symmetry.space_group_name_H-M   'P 1'
#
loop_
_entity.id
_entity.type
_entity.pdbx_description
1 polymer ?
#
loop_
_entity_poly.entity_id
_entity_poly.type
_entity_poly.pdbx_seq_one_letter_code
_entity_poly.pdbx_strand_id
1 'polypeptide(L)'
;MSGLYTSIVSGALFPLHERLKQHSTVAVRRGLEQSQWWPADQLQQLQADRLRALLVEAGRAVPYYRNLFARLGFDPAGVRSVADLQALPLLDKPTIRAHTEALKHPQARGLTRFNTGGSSGEPLIFYTGLGRVSHDVAAKWRATRWWDVDIGDPEIVVWGSPIELGAQDRVRALRDKLLRTQLLPAFEMSEPRLDGFVAAIRARRPRMLFGYPSALSHIARHAQSRGQRMDDLGIRVAFCTSERLYDDQRATLHGVFGCRVANGYGGRDAGFIAHECPAGGMHLTAEDIVVEVVDAQGRVLPPGQAGEIVVTHLATKDFPFIRYRTGDVAVLDDRRCACGRGLPMLKEIQGRTTDFVVAADGTVMHGLALIYILRDLPGVRQFKIVQESLLATRILVVGDDAFDPGCIPEIKAKTRARLGQQVQVNVEQVGDIPPERSGKHRYVVSHVAAGRQQEVAHA
;
A
#
# COMPACT_ATOMS: atom_id res chain seq x y z
N MET A 1 4.64 -14.06 25.04
CA MET A 1 4.86 -12.91 25.94
C MET A 1 5.90 -12.00 25.30
N SER A 2 5.63 -10.71 25.22
CA SER A 2 6.60 -9.71 24.75
C SER A 2 7.81 -9.69 25.71
N GLY A 3 9.04 -9.59 25.17
CA GLY A 3 10.23 -9.45 26.00
C GLY A 3 10.21 -8.12 26.77
N LEU A 4 10.96 -8.02 27.88
CA LEU A 4 11.07 -6.81 28.68
C LEU A 4 11.40 -5.56 27.83
N TYR A 5 12.30 -5.73 26.85
CA TYR A 5 12.67 -4.65 25.94
C TYR A 5 11.47 -4.16 25.12
N THR A 6 10.69 -5.07 24.52
CA THR A 6 9.48 -4.73 23.76
C THR A 6 8.47 -3.97 24.61
N SER A 7 8.27 -4.38 25.86
CA SER A 7 7.38 -3.70 26.80
C SER A 7 7.86 -2.27 27.13
N ILE A 8 9.18 -2.05 27.29
CA ILE A 8 9.76 -0.72 27.48
C ILE A 8 9.58 0.14 26.24
N VAL A 9 9.86 -0.43 25.05
CA VAL A 9 9.74 0.31 23.78
C VAL A 9 8.29 0.69 23.51
N SER A 10 7.35 -0.26 23.55
CA SER A 10 5.95 -0.01 23.25
C SER A 10 5.22 0.79 24.33
N GLY A 11 5.64 0.66 25.60
CA GLY A 11 5.03 1.34 26.75
C GLY A 11 5.59 2.71 27.09
N ALA A 12 6.84 2.99 26.76
CA ALA A 12 7.52 4.23 27.15
C ALA A 12 8.22 4.94 25.97
N LEU A 13 9.18 4.29 25.30
CA LEU A 13 10.02 4.98 24.30
C LEU A 13 9.23 5.42 23.07
N PHE A 14 8.40 4.55 22.51
CA PHE A 14 7.57 4.89 21.36
C PHE A 14 6.50 5.94 21.72
N PRO A 15 5.75 5.83 22.82
CA PRO A 15 4.88 6.91 23.29
C PRO A 15 5.54 8.26 23.44
N LEU A 16 6.76 8.30 24.01
CA LEU A 16 7.53 9.54 24.12
C LEU A 16 7.91 10.11 22.75
N HIS A 17 8.40 9.26 21.83
CA HIS A 17 8.71 9.66 20.47
C HIS A 17 7.48 10.23 19.74
N GLU A 18 6.32 9.59 19.85
CA GLU A 18 5.08 10.07 19.23
C GLU A 18 4.61 11.39 19.83
N ARG A 19 4.74 11.55 21.15
CA ARG A 19 4.42 12.82 21.84
C ARG A 19 5.33 13.97 21.37
N LEU A 20 6.64 13.71 21.22
CA LEU A 20 7.59 14.70 20.70
C LEU A 20 7.26 15.14 19.27
N LYS A 21 6.69 14.24 18.47
CA LYS A 21 6.18 14.53 17.13
C LYS A 21 4.77 15.13 17.11
N GLN A 22 4.17 15.36 18.25
CA GLN A 22 2.79 15.83 18.38
C GLN A 22 1.74 14.86 17.75
N HIS A 23 2.06 13.57 17.72
CA HIS A 23 1.17 12.53 17.26
C HIS A 23 0.25 12.03 18.37
N SER A 24 -0.99 11.73 18.03
CA SER A 24 -1.99 11.12 18.91
C SER A 24 -2.05 9.58 18.82
N THR A 25 -1.09 8.95 18.18
CA THR A 25 -1.05 7.52 17.85
C THR A 25 -1.42 6.61 19.01
N VAL A 26 -0.89 6.87 20.20
CA VAL A 26 -1.13 6.02 21.39
C VAL A 26 -2.59 6.08 21.85
N ALA A 27 -3.17 7.29 21.87
CA ALA A 27 -4.59 7.47 22.24
C ALA A 27 -5.50 6.83 21.21
N VAL A 28 -5.22 7.05 19.91
CA VAL A 28 -5.97 6.45 18.80
C VAL A 28 -5.90 4.92 18.90
N ARG A 29 -4.71 4.32 19.04
CA ARG A 29 -4.57 2.86 19.18
C ARG A 29 -5.41 2.30 20.33
N ARG A 30 -5.37 2.94 21.50
CA ARG A 30 -6.18 2.49 22.65
C ARG A 30 -7.68 2.51 22.33
N GLY A 31 -8.14 3.56 21.64
CA GLY A 31 -9.53 3.63 21.17
C GLY A 31 -9.85 2.51 20.18
N LEU A 32 -9.00 2.28 19.19
CA LEU A 32 -9.18 1.21 18.19
C LEU A 32 -9.16 -0.19 18.81
N GLU A 33 -8.35 -0.43 19.85
CA GLU A 33 -8.31 -1.71 20.58
C GLU A 33 -9.56 -1.95 21.41
N GLN A 34 -10.24 -0.91 21.84
CA GLN A 34 -11.53 -1.02 22.53
C GLN A 34 -12.68 -1.19 21.54
N SER A 35 -12.78 -0.31 20.55
CA SER A 35 -13.89 -0.27 19.59
C SER A 35 -13.95 -1.48 18.66
N GLN A 36 -12.85 -2.17 18.43
CA GLN A 36 -12.85 -3.39 17.60
C GLN A 36 -13.79 -4.49 18.14
N TRP A 37 -14.19 -4.43 19.40
CA TRP A 37 -15.09 -5.38 20.05
C TRP A 37 -16.53 -4.87 20.17
N TRP A 38 -16.80 -3.66 19.73
CA TRP A 38 -18.12 -3.07 19.79
C TRP A 38 -19.10 -3.76 18.84
N PRO A 39 -20.37 -3.81 19.16
CA PRO A 39 -21.39 -4.26 18.25
C PRO A 39 -21.52 -3.31 17.04
N ALA A 40 -22.08 -3.83 15.95
CA ALA A 40 -22.13 -3.13 14.67
C ALA A 40 -22.85 -1.77 14.73
N ASP A 41 -23.90 -1.67 15.50
CA ASP A 41 -24.67 -0.42 15.70
C ASP A 41 -23.83 0.68 16.34
N GLN A 42 -23.02 0.34 17.35
CA GLN A 42 -22.11 1.32 17.98
C GLN A 42 -21.01 1.76 17.03
N LEU A 43 -20.47 0.85 16.21
CA LEU A 43 -19.47 1.21 15.18
C LEU A 43 -20.09 2.08 14.09
N GLN A 44 -21.31 1.78 13.65
CA GLN A 44 -22.04 2.60 12.68
C GLN A 44 -22.31 4.00 13.23
N GLN A 45 -22.71 4.11 14.49
CA GLN A 45 -22.91 5.40 15.14
C GLN A 45 -21.60 6.21 15.21
N LEU A 46 -20.49 5.56 15.61
CA LEU A 46 -19.17 6.19 15.63
C LEU A 46 -18.76 6.70 14.24
N GLN A 47 -18.99 5.88 13.20
CA GLN A 47 -18.72 6.29 11.82
C GLN A 47 -19.57 7.49 11.40
N ALA A 48 -20.86 7.48 11.69
CA ALA A 48 -21.78 8.56 11.36
C ALA A 48 -21.37 9.87 12.04
N ASP A 49 -21.01 9.82 13.33
CA ASP A 49 -20.59 10.99 14.09
C ASP A 49 -19.25 11.57 13.57
N ARG A 50 -18.26 10.71 13.30
CA ARG A 50 -16.99 11.12 12.72
C ARG A 50 -17.13 11.65 11.30
N LEU A 51 -17.99 11.02 10.48
CA LEU A 51 -18.30 11.46 9.14
C LEU A 51 -18.93 12.84 9.14
N ARG A 52 -19.98 13.05 9.96
CA ARG A 52 -20.62 14.36 10.10
C ARG A 52 -19.61 15.42 10.52
N ALA A 53 -18.76 15.14 11.50
CA ALA A 53 -17.74 16.06 11.95
C ALA A 53 -16.72 16.41 10.83
N LEU A 54 -16.30 15.43 10.02
CA LEU A 54 -15.44 15.66 8.87
C LEU A 54 -16.12 16.52 7.82
N LEU A 55 -17.37 16.19 7.46
CA LEU A 55 -18.11 16.91 6.41
C LEU A 55 -18.44 18.36 6.81
N VAL A 56 -18.83 18.59 8.06
CA VAL A 56 -19.06 19.94 8.60
C VAL A 56 -17.77 20.76 8.52
N GLU A 57 -16.65 20.21 8.96
CA GLU A 57 -15.37 20.92 8.93
C GLU A 57 -14.89 21.16 7.47
N ALA A 58 -15.00 20.14 6.62
CA ALA A 58 -14.65 20.27 5.20
C ALA A 58 -15.51 21.33 4.49
N GLY A 59 -16.82 21.33 4.70
CA GLY A 59 -17.74 22.32 4.15
C GLY A 59 -17.52 23.74 4.67
N ARG A 60 -17.10 23.87 5.94
CA ARG A 60 -16.78 25.16 6.55
C ARG A 60 -15.46 25.74 6.05
N ALA A 61 -14.39 24.92 5.98
CA ALA A 61 -13.02 25.42 5.90
C ALA A 61 -12.31 25.06 4.58
N VAL A 62 -12.58 23.91 3.96
CA VAL A 62 -11.86 23.47 2.75
C VAL A 62 -12.53 24.06 1.51
N PRO A 63 -11.84 24.91 0.72
CA PRO A 63 -12.45 25.65 -0.38
C PRO A 63 -13.16 24.77 -1.41
N TYR A 64 -12.58 23.64 -1.77
CA TYR A 64 -13.18 22.68 -2.71
C TYR A 64 -14.53 22.16 -2.21
N TYR A 65 -14.61 21.68 -0.97
CA TYR A 65 -15.84 21.10 -0.42
C TYR A 65 -16.88 22.16 -0.08
N ARG A 66 -16.47 23.34 0.37
CA ARG A 66 -17.38 24.47 0.58
C ARG A 66 -18.12 24.83 -0.70
N ASN A 67 -17.40 24.95 -1.82
CA ASN A 67 -17.98 25.26 -3.12
C ASN A 67 -18.83 24.08 -3.65
N LEU A 68 -18.38 22.85 -3.45
CA LEU A 68 -19.11 21.65 -3.86
C LEU A 68 -20.45 21.53 -3.12
N PHE A 69 -20.43 21.65 -1.80
CA PHE A 69 -21.65 21.52 -0.97
C PHE A 69 -22.65 22.65 -1.25
N ALA A 70 -22.17 23.90 -1.42
CA ALA A 70 -23.04 25.02 -1.81
C ALA A 70 -23.72 24.78 -3.17
N ARG A 71 -22.97 24.29 -4.17
CA ARG A 71 -23.51 23.99 -5.51
C ARG A 71 -24.52 22.82 -5.48
N LEU A 72 -24.36 21.84 -4.62
CA LEU A 72 -25.26 20.70 -4.50
C LEU A 72 -26.43 20.96 -3.54
N GLY A 73 -26.43 22.06 -2.80
CA GLY A 73 -27.37 22.27 -1.70
C GLY A 73 -27.24 21.24 -0.59
N PHE A 74 -26.03 20.66 -0.41
CA PHE A 74 -25.77 19.62 0.56
C PHE A 74 -25.53 20.20 1.95
N ASP A 75 -26.35 19.78 2.92
CA ASP A 75 -26.17 20.13 4.34
C ASP A 75 -25.34 19.07 5.08
N PRO A 76 -24.05 19.33 5.37
CA PRO A 76 -23.23 18.37 6.10
C PRO A 76 -23.67 18.12 7.56
N ALA A 77 -24.40 19.07 8.17
CA ALA A 77 -24.93 18.92 9.53
C ALA A 77 -26.09 17.92 9.61
N GLY A 78 -26.82 17.77 8.51
CA GLY A 78 -27.94 16.83 8.38
C GLY A 78 -27.54 15.39 8.22
N VAL A 79 -26.24 15.07 8.03
CA VAL A 79 -25.73 13.70 7.83
C VAL A 79 -25.95 12.85 9.10
N ARG A 80 -26.60 11.70 8.93
CA ARG A 80 -26.94 10.77 10.02
C ARG A 80 -26.34 9.38 9.86
N SER A 81 -25.95 9.01 8.64
CA SER A 81 -25.41 7.71 8.31
C SER A 81 -24.36 7.78 7.22
N VAL A 82 -23.61 6.71 7.02
CA VAL A 82 -22.65 6.62 5.91
C VAL A 82 -23.36 6.59 4.55
N ALA A 83 -24.61 6.19 4.48
CA ALA A 83 -25.38 6.17 3.23
C ALA A 83 -25.62 7.59 2.66
N ASP A 84 -25.61 8.60 3.51
CA ASP A 84 -25.81 10.00 3.09
C ASP A 84 -24.63 10.51 2.22
N LEU A 85 -23.48 9.82 2.25
CA LEU A 85 -22.37 10.08 1.33
C LEU A 85 -22.77 9.95 -0.14
N GLN A 86 -23.76 9.11 -0.46
CA GLN A 86 -24.19 8.89 -1.85
C GLN A 86 -24.75 10.16 -2.53
N ALA A 87 -25.13 11.17 -1.76
CA ALA A 87 -25.49 12.49 -2.28
C ALA A 87 -24.29 13.28 -2.83
N LEU A 88 -23.06 12.86 -2.52
CA LEU A 88 -21.83 13.51 -2.97
C LEU A 88 -21.23 12.75 -4.17
N PRO A 89 -20.62 13.44 -5.14
CA PRO A 89 -19.94 12.80 -6.26
C PRO A 89 -18.71 12.02 -5.78
N LEU A 90 -18.28 11.06 -6.59
CA LEU A 90 -17.02 10.36 -6.39
C LEU A 90 -15.85 11.29 -6.65
N LEU A 91 -14.82 11.21 -5.82
CA LEU A 91 -13.56 11.93 -5.97
C LEU A 91 -12.55 11.05 -6.69
N ASP A 92 -12.07 11.49 -7.83
CA ASP A 92 -11.06 10.79 -8.62
C ASP A 92 -9.70 11.52 -8.65
N LYS A 93 -8.67 10.85 -9.17
CA LYS A 93 -7.32 11.40 -9.27
C LYS A 93 -7.24 12.65 -10.16
N PRO A 94 -7.90 12.72 -11.34
CA PRO A 94 -7.95 13.95 -12.15
C PRO A 94 -8.51 15.15 -11.38
N THR A 95 -9.62 14.96 -10.68
CA THR A 95 -10.23 16.00 -9.84
C THR A 95 -9.29 16.49 -8.74
N ILE A 96 -8.61 15.56 -8.05
CA ILE A 96 -7.64 15.92 -7.00
C ILE A 96 -6.49 16.74 -7.59
N ARG A 97 -5.95 16.37 -8.76
CA ARG A 97 -4.88 17.12 -9.43
C ARG A 97 -5.32 18.53 -9.80
N ALA A 98 -6.51 18.66 -10.41
CA ALA A 98 -7.06 19.96 -10.81
C ALA A 98 -7.33 20.88 -9.61
N HIS A 99 -7.58 20.33 -8.43
CA HIS A 99 -8.00 21.08 -7.25
C HIS A 99 -7.06 20.90 -6.03
N THR A 100 -5.80 20.52 -6.24
CA THR A 100 -4.85 20.20 -5.15
C THR A 100 -4.79 21.32 -4.10
N GLU A 101 -4.69 22.59 -4.51
CA GLU A 101 -4.62 23.70 -3.55
C GLU A 101 -5.96 23.95 -2.85
N ALA A 102 -7.07 23.78 -3.57
CA ALA A 102 -8.42 23.99 -3.01
C ALA A 102 -8.84 22.86 -2.05
N LEU A 103 -8.21 21.69 -2.13
CA LEU A 103 -8.43 20.55 -1.22
C LEU A 103 -7.65 20.68 0.10
N LYS A 104 -6.69 21.61 0.21
CA LYS A 104 -5.96 21.86 1.45
C LYS A 104 -6.82 22.64 2.43
N HIS A 105 -6.84 22.20 3.66
CA HIS A 105 -7.42 22.99 4.73
C HIS A 105 -6.54 24.24 4.99
N PRO A 106 -7.06 25.46 4.98
CA PRO A 106 -6.25 26.69 5.07
C PRO A 106 -5.43 26.81 6.35
N GLN A 107 -5.87 26.18 7.44
CA GLN A 107 -5.18 26.19 8.73
C GLN A 107 -4.34 24.92 8.95
N ALA A 108 -4.20 24.06 7.95
CA ALA A 108 -3.39 22.86 8.07
C ALA A 108 -1.93 23.20 8.37
N ARG A 109 -1.35 22.49 9.34
CA ARG A 109 0.05 22.64 9.74
C ARG A 109 0.77 21.30 9.64
N GLY A 110 2.07 21.33 9.31
CA GLY A 110 2.89 20.12 9.26
C GLY A 110 2.46 19.13 8.17
N LEU A 111 1.89 19.64 7.07
CA LEU A 111 1.54 18.78 5.94
C LEU A 111 2.78 18.14 5.33
N THR A 112 2.77 16.83 5.25
CA THR A 112 3.78 16.05 4.52
C THR A 112 3.26 15.74 3.12
N ARG A 113 4.07 16.09 2.11
CA ARG A 113 3.77 15.79 0.71
C ARG A 113 4.09 14.34 0.41
N PHE A 114 3.11 13.64 -0.15
CA PHE A 114 3.27 12.27 -0.65
C PHE A 114 2.95 12.18 -2.14
N ASN A 115 3.41 11.09 -2.74
CA ASN A 115 2.97 10.66 -4.06
C ASN A 115 2.55 9.20 -4.02
N THR A 116 1.54 8.86 -4.83
CA THR A 116 1.24 7.44 -5.08
C THR A 116 2.29 6.84 -5.99
N GLY A 117 2.57 5.54 -5.82
CA GLY A 117 3.47 4.80 -6.70
C GLY A 117 3.01 4.75 -8.18
N GLY A 118 1.88 5.37 -8.53
CA GLY A 118 1.41 5.58 -9.90
C GLY A 118 1.31 4.30 -10.73
N SER A 119 0.45 3.36 -10.32
CA SER A 119 0.05 2.28 -11.22
C SER A 119 -0.81 2.78 -12.39
N SER A 120 -1.21 4.05 -12.42
CA SER A 120 -2.04 4.70 -13.43
C SER A 120 -1.37 5.91 -14.13
N GLY A 121 -0.02 5.98 -14.28
CA GLY A 121 0.79 6.90 -15.06
C GLY A 121 1.24 8.15 -14.33
N GLU A 122 0.38 9.06 -14.12
CA GLU A 122 0.75 10.23 -13.35
C GLU A 122 0.63 9.95 -11.86
N PRO A 123 1.69 10.16 -11.05
CA PRO A 123 1.61 10.06 -9.62
C PRO A 123 0.59 11.07 -9.09
N LEU A 124 -0.30 10.62 -8.21
CA LEU A 124 -1.12 11.52 -7.45
C LEU A 124 -0.27 12.18 -6.38
N ILE A 125 -0.13 13.49 -6.42
CA ILE A 125 0.45 14.28 -5.33
C ILE A 125 -0.68 14.59 -4.36
N PHE A 126 -0.46 14.30 -3.09
CA PHE A 126 -1.41 14.60 -2.02
C PHE A 126 -0.67 14.93 -0.72
N TYR A 127 -1.39 15.34 0.29
CA TYR A 127 -0.83 15.77 1.56
C TYR A 127 -1.47 15.02 2.71
N THR A 128 -0.67 14.73 3.73
CA THR A 128 -1.17 14.15 4.98
C THR A 128 -0.74 15.01 6.16
N GLY A 129 -1.66 15.26 7.06
CA GLY A 129 -1.39 15.94 8.32
C GLY A 129 -1.09 14.95 9.46
N LEU A 130 -0.69 15.48 10.60
CA LEU A 130 -0.28 14.72 11.78
C LEU A 130 -1.40 13.79 12.30
N GLY A 131 -2.67 14.23 12.20
CA GLY A 131 -3.83 13.44 12.58
C GLY A 131 -3.92 12.15 11.78
N ARG A 132 -3.86 12.26 10.45
CA ARG A 132 -3.90 11.10 9.56
C ARG A 132 -2.75 10.13 9.82
N VAL A 133 -1.52 10.63 9.95
CA VAL A 133 -0.34 9.79 10.26
C VAL A 133 -0.54 9.04 11.59
N SER A 134 -1.10 9.70 12.61
CA SER A 134 -1.39 9.08 13.90
C SER A 134 -2.36 7.91 13.78
N HIS A 135 -3.43 8.06 12.99
CA HIS A 135 -4.42 7.02 12.75
C HIS A 135 -3.86 5.85 11.94
N ASP A 136 -3.12 6.12 10.87
CA ASP A 136 -2.49 5.08 10.05
C ASP A 136 -1.50 4.22 10.87
N VAL A 137 -0.65 4.84 11.67
CA VAL A 137 0.30 4.13 12.54
C VAL A 137 -0.44 3.32 13.62
N ALA A 138 -1.49 3.89 14.20
CA ALA A 138 -2.29 3.21 15.21
C ALA A 138 -3.03 1.99 14.64
N ALA A 139 -3.59 2.10 13.43
CA ALA A 139 -4.26 1.01 12.74
C ALA A 139 -3.29 -0.15 12.43
N LYS A 140 -2.09 0.16 11.88
CA LYS A 140 -1.03 -0.85 11.69
C LYS A 140 -0.67 -1.51 13.01
N TRP A 141 -0.43 -0.73 14.06
CA TRP A 141 -0.02 -1.23 15.36
C TRP A 141 -1.07 -2.14 15.98
N ARG A 142 -2.36 -1.77 15.93
CA ARG A 142 -3.46 -2.65 16.35
C ARG A 142 -3.44 -3.96 15.58
N ALA A 143 -3.30 -3.90 14.25
CA ALA A 143 -3.33 -5.09 13.40
C ALA A 143 -2.17 -6.05 13.67
N THR A 144 -0.94 -5.55 13.88
CA THR A 144 0.20 -6.40 14.22
C THR A 144 0.05 -7.06 15.59
N ARG A 145 -0.60 -6.38 16.55
CA ARG A 145 -0.90 -6.94 17.88
C ARG A 145 -1.89 -8.10 17.84
N TRP A 146 -2.73 -8.20 16.83
CA TRP A 146 -3.56 -9.40 16.63
C TRP A 146 -2.72 -10.67 16.41
N TRP A 147 -1.47 -10.51 16.01
CA TRP A 147 -0.53 -11.58 15.72
C TRP A 147 0.58 -11.71 16.78
N ASP A 148 0.37 -11.18 17.98
CA ASP A 148 1.33 -11.14 19.08
C ASP A 148 2.65 -10.44 18.72
N VAL A 149 2.60 -9.41 17.87
CA VAL A 149 3.74 -8.56 17.51
C VAL A 149 3.46 -7.13 17.95
N ASP A 150 4.37 -6.58 18.74
CA ASP A 150 4.28 -5.23 19.25
C ASP A 150 5.45 -4.36 18.77
N ILE A 151 5.32 -3.04 18.89
CA ILE A 151 6.41 -2.11 18.60
C ILE A 151 7.57 -2.39 19.55
N GLY A 152 8.78 -2.53 18.96
CA GLY A 152 9.98 -2.95 19.68
C GLY A 152 10.30 -4.43 19.59
N ASP A 153 9.40 -5.25 19.04
CA ASP A 153 9.77 -6.60 18.59
C ASP A 153 10.69 -6.51 17.36
N PRO A 154 11.63 -7.44 17.19
CA PRO A 154 12.46 -7.48 16.00
C PRO A 154 11.60 -7.64 14.74
N GLU A 155 11.69 -6.66 13.84
CA GLU A 155 10.95 -6.61 12.58
C GLU A 155 11.92 -6.50 11.41
N ILE A 156 11.67 -7.26 10.35
CA ILE A 156 12.30 -7.03 9.05
C ILE A 156 11.22 -6.55 8.09
N VAL A 157 11.47 -5.39 7.49
CA VAL A 157 10.62 -4.76 6.48
C VAL A 157 11.26 -4.98 5.11
N VAL A 158 10.60 -5.76 4.25
CA VAL A 158 11.01 -5.99 2.87
C VAL A 158 10.22 -5.03 1.98
N TRP A 159 10.85 -3.90 1.68
CA TRP A 159 10.16 -2.78 1.01
C TRP A 159 11.12 -2.07 0.07
N GLY A 160 10.59 -1.39 -0.94
CA GLY A 160 11.53 -0.60 -1.64
C GLY A 160 11.10 0.10 -2.88
N SER A 161 11.15 1.40 -2.74
CA SER A 161 11.38 2.32 -3.83
C SER A 161 12.77 2.95 -3.62
N PRO A 162 13.60 3.15 -4.67
CA PRO A 162 14.88 3.85 -4.55
C PRO A 162 14.76 5.25 -3.92
N ILE A 163 13.61 5.90 -4.11
CA ILE A 163 13.29 7.22 -3.54
C ILE A 163 13.18 7.17 -2.01
N GLU A 164 12.73 6.06 -1.44
CA GLU A 164 12.58 5.90 0.01
C GLU A 164 13.91 5.64 0.72
N LEU A 165 14.90 5.12 0.00
CA LEU A 165 16.23 4.82 0.55
C LEU A 165 17.12 6.06 0.68
N GLY A 166 16.95 7.07 -0.19
CA GLY A 166 17.75 8.30 -0.18
C GLY A 166 17.45 9.25 0.99
N ALA A 167 16.33 9.06 1.72
CA ALA A 167 15.88 9.92 2.80
C ALA A 167 16.24 9.40 4.21
N GLN A 168 17.18 8.45 4.33
CA GLN A 168 17.60 7.94 5.64
C GLN A 168 18.64 8.87 6.27
N ASP A 169 18.18 9.75 7.14
CA ASP A 169 19.06 10.50 8.02
C ASP A 169 19.50 9.65 9.24
N ARG A 170 20.53 10.13 9.96
CA ARG A 170 21.07 9.44 11.15
C ARG A 170 20.00 9.26 12.25
N VAL A 171 19.04 10.17 12.35
CA VAL A 171 17.97 10.14 13.34
C VAL A 171 17.01 8.98 13.04
N ARG A 172 16.67 8.79 11.76
CA ARG A 172 15.83 7.68 11.31
C ARG A 172 16.52 6.32 11.56
N ALA A 173 17.82 6.24 11.24
CA ALA A 173 18.60 5.02 11.51
C ALA A 173 18.67 4.67 13.00
N LEU A 174 18.85 5.68 13.87
CA LEU A 174 18.84 5.49 15.33
C LEU A 174 17.46 5.05 15.82
N ARG A 175 16.38 5.68 15.34
CA ARG A 175 15.00 5.28 15.64
C ARG A 175 14.75 3.82 15.25
N ASP A 176 15.12 3.42 14.03
CA ASP A 176 14.88 2.08 13.52
C ASP A 176 15.67 1.03 14.31
N LYS A 177 16.89 1.39 14.77
CA LYS A 177 17.67 0.56 15.69
C LYS A 177 16.98 0.40 17.04
N LEU A 178 16.46 1.48 17.64
CA LEU A 178 15.72 1.46 18.91
C LEU A 178 14.40 0.68 18.78
N LEU A 179 13.68 0.82 17.67
CA LEU A 179 12.46 0.06 17.39
C LEU A 179 12.73 -1.37 16.93
N ARG A 180 14.00 -1.75 16.75
CA ARG A 180 14.44 -3.07 16.26
C ARG A 180 13.88 -3.39 14.87
N THR A 181 13.62 -2.36 14.05
CA THR A 181 13.20 -2.51 12.65
C THR A 181 14.41 -2.49 11.74
N GLN A 182 14.47 -3.39 10.78
CA GLN A 182 15.49 -3.43 9.73
C GLN A 182 14.84 -3.44 8.36
N LEU A 183 15.22 -2.50 7.49
CA LEU A 183 14.76 -2.45 6.11
C LEU A 183 15.69 -3.28 5.20
N LEU A 184 15.08 -4.17 4.41
CA LEU A 184 15.71 -4.86 3.29
C LEU A 184 15.13 -4.29 1.99
N PRO A 185 15.96 -3.68 1.13
CA PRO A 185 15.47 -3.01 -0.08
C PRO A 185 15.10 -4.03 -1.17
N ALA A 186 13.81 -4.13 -1.49
CA ALA A 186 13.24 -5.12 -2.42
C ALA A 186 13.27 -4.69 -3.90
N PHE A 187 13.87 -3.54 -4.24
CA PHE A 187 13.89 -3.05 -5.62
C PHE A 187 14.85 -3.82 -6.54
N GLU A 188 15.85 -4.49 -5.96
CA GLU A 188 16.80 -5.35 -6.65
C GLU A 188 17.05 -6.60 -5.82
N MET A 189 16.78 -7.76 -6.39
CA MET A 189 16.81 -9.05 -5.70
C MET A 189 17.68 -10.05 -6.49
N SER A 190 18.94 -9.66 -6.75
CA SER A 190 19.95 -10.55 -7.32
C SER A 190 20.32 -11.68 -6.33
N GLU A 191 20.85 -12.81 -6.82
CA GLU A 191 21.23 -13.93 -5.95
C GLU A 191 22.14 -13.53 -4.77
N PRO A 192 23.21 -12.73 -4.97
CA PRO A 192 24.04 -12.28 -3.86
C PRO A 192 23.27 -11.41 -2.83
N ARG A 193 22.29 -10.61 -3.30
CA ARG A 193 21.44 -9.84 -2.38
C ARG A 193 20.46 -10.72 -1.63
N LEU A 194 19.88 -11.73 -2.31
CA LEU A 194 19.00 -12.71 -1.66
C LEU A 194 19.74 -13.51 -0.61
N ASP A 195 21.00 -13.94 -0.87
CA ASP A 195 21.86 -14.56 0.13
C ASP A 195 22.06 -13.65 1.35
N GLY A 196 22.31 -12.35 1.11
CA GLY A 196 22.39 -11.34 2.16
C GLY A 196 21.09 -11.14 2.94
N PHE A 197 19.94 -11.19 2.28
CA PHE A 197 18.62 -11.06 2.93
C PHE A 197 18.32 -12.29 3.80
N VAL A 198 18.60 -13.49 3.31
CA VAL A 198 18.47 -14.72 4.08
C VAL A 198 19.38 -14.68 5.31
N ALA A 199 20.64 -14.30 5.15
CA ALA A 199 21.59 -14.15 6.25
C ALA A 199 21.10 -13.11 7.29
N ALA A 200 20.59 -11.96 6.84
CA ALA A 200 20.05 -10.92 7.72
C ALA A 200 18.82 -11.42 8.51
N ILE A 201 17.90 -12.13 7.87
CA ILE A 201 16.72 -12.71 8.54
C ILE A 201 17.14 -13.74 9.59
N ARG A 202 18.08 -14.62 9.25
CA ARG A 202 18.62 -15.62 10.19
C ARG A 202 19.32 -14.99 11.39
N ALA A 203 20.16 -14.00 11.15
CA ALA A 203 20.88 -13.28 12.21
C ALA A 203 19.94 -12.49 13.13
N ARG A 204 18.91 -11.86 12.55
CA ARG A 204 17.97 -10.99 13.28
C ARG A 204 16.92 -11.78 14.05
N ARG A 205 16.53 -12.98 13.58
CA ARG A 205 15.44 -13.79 14.11
C ARG A 205 14.19 -12.93 14.38
N PRO A 206 13.61 -12.29 13.33
CA PRO A 206 12.53 -11.34 13.53
C PRO A 206 11.27 -12.03 14.04
N ARG A 207 10.45 -11.31 14.80
CA ARG A 207 9.09 -11.79 15.14
C ARG A 207 8.12 -11.54 14.00
N MET A 208 8.39 -10.56 13.13
CA MET A 208 7.57 -10.26 11.97
C MET A 208 8.43 -9.97 10.75
N LEU A 209 8.02 -10.53 9.62
CA LEU A 209 8.38 -10.09 8.29
C LEU A 209 7.24 -9.22 7.76
N PHE A 210 7.53 -8.01 7.33
CA PHE A 210 6.53 -7.09 6.79
C PHE A 210 6.92 -6.65 5.40
N GLY A 211 6.03 -6.77 4.41
CA GLY A 211 6.38 -6.31 3.06
C GLY A 211 5.53 -6.87 1.94
N TYR A 212 6.08 -6.79 0.73
CA TYR A 212 5.45 -7.30 -0.47
C TYR A 212 5.40 -8.83 -0.45
N PRO A 213 4.23 -9.47 -0.67
CA PRO A 213 4.11 -10.92 -0.67
C PRO A 213 5.03 -11.58 -1.71
N SER A 214 5.18 -10.94 -2.86
CA SER A 214 6.06 -11.41 -3.93
C SER A 214 7.54 -11.39 -3.53
N ALA A 215 8.02 -10.30 -2.92
CA ALA A 215 9.40 -10.19 -2.48
C ALA A 215 9.71 -11.15 -1.34
N LEU A 216 8.81 -11.24 -0.35
CA LEU A 216 8.94 -12.20 0.75
C LEU A 216 8.93 -13.65 0.24
N SER A 217 8.04 -13.98 -0.69
CA SER A 217 7.96 -15.30 -1.32
C SER A 217 9.21 -15.62 -2.15
N HIS A 218 9.80 -14.62 -2.82
CA HIS A 218 11.05 -14.80 -3.56
C HIS A 218 12.23 -15.12 -2.62
N ILE A 219 12.36 -14.39 -1.50
CA ILE A 219 13.35 -14.70 -0.45
C ILE A 219 13.14 -16.11 0.10
N ALA A 220 11.89 -16.49 0.35
CA ALA A 220 11.56 -17.83 0.86
C ALA A 220 11.98 -18.93 -0.11
N ARG A 221 11.63 -18.82 -1.39
CA ARG A 221 12.04 -19.78 -2.43
C ARG A 221 13.56 -19.85 -2.59
N HIS A 222 14.24 -18.70 -2.54
CA HIS A 222 15.71 -18.68 -2.59
C HIS A 222 16.32 -19.39 -1.39
N ALA A 223 15.84 -19.14 -0.17
CA ALA A 223 16.30 -19.85 1.02
C ALA A 223 16.11 -21.36 0.89
N GLN A 224 14.96 -21.79 0.38
CA GLN A 224 14.64 -23.20 0.13
C GLN A 224 15.58 -23.83 -0.90
N SER A 225 15.84 -23.15 -2.02
CA SER A 225 16.77 -23.64 -3.06
C SER A 225 18.22 -23.77 -2.58
N ARG A 226 18.62 -22.96 -1.59
CA ARG A 226 19.93 -23.02 -0.92
C ARG A 226 19.96 -23.99 0.26
N GLY A 227 18.90 -24.77 0.50
CA GLY A 227 18.79 -25.67 1.64
C GLY A 227 18.84 -24.97 3.02
N GLN A 228 18.53 -23.66 3.06
CA GLN A 228 18.57 -22.89 4.29
C GLN A 228 17.29 -23.11 5.10
N ARG A 229 17.45 -23.61 6.31
CA ARG A 229 16.33 -23.76 7.23
C ARG A 229 15.92 -22.40 7.80
N MET A 230 14.63 -22.03 7.73
CA MET A 230 14.08 -20.73 8.15
C MET A 230 12.91 -20.88 9.13
N ASP A 231 12.41 -22.09 9.37
CA ASP A 231 11.27 -22.40 10.24
C ASP A 231 11.62 -22.43 11.74
N ASP A 232 12.92 -22.44 12.06
CA ASP A 232 13.46 -22.42 13.43
C ASP A 232 13.69 -21.00 13.99
N LEU A 233 13.33 -19.96 13.24
CA LEU A 233 13.64 -18.56 13.60
C LEU A 233 12.67 -17.96 14.62
N GLY A 234 11.51 -18.60 14.84
CA GLY A 234 10.48 -18.13 15.77
C GLY A 234 9.69 -16.92 15.24
N ILE A 235 9.62 -16.77 13.92
CA ILE A 235 8.79 -15.77 13.26
C ILE A 235 7.32 -16.03 13.59
N ARG A 236 6.58 -15.01 14.02
CA ARG A 236 5.16 -15.14 14.37
C ARG A 236 4.27 -14.98 13.14
N VAL A 237 4.61 -14.03 12.29
CA VAL A 237 3.81 -13.69 11.13
C VAL A 237 4.65 -13.09 10.01
N ALA A 238 4.34 -13.48 8.76
CA ALA A 238 4.68 -12.75 7.55
C ALA A 238 3.48 -11.86 7.19
N PHE A 239 3.59 -10.56 7.46
CA PHE A 239 2.52 -9.59 7.22
C PHE A 239 2.70 -8.99 5.83
N CYS A 240 1.89 -9.47 4.88
CA CYS A 240 1.94 -9.10 3.47
C CYS A 240 1.03 -7.89 3.20
N THR A 241 1.49 -6.95 2.37
CA THR A 241 0.69 -5.77 2.00
C THR A 241 1.12 -5.18 0.66
N SER A 242 0.33 -4.24 0.14
CA SER A 242 0.57 -3.43 -1.07
C SER A 242 0.46 -4.16 -2.40
N GLU A 243 0.42 -5.46 -2.40
CA GLU A 243 0.16 -6.33 -3.55
C GLU A 243 -0.88 -7.37 -3.17
N ARG A 244 -1.48 -8.01 -4.17
CA ARG A 244 -2.34 -9.16 -3.93
C ARG A 244 -1.50 -10.31 -3.39
N LEU A 245 -1.93 -10.88 -2.27
CA LEU A 245 -1.37 -12.13 -1.74
C LEU A 245 -2.08 -13.32 -2.41
N TYR A 246 -1.31 -14.14 -3.13
CA TYR A 246 -1.80 -15.36 -3.76
C TYR A 246 -1.63 -16.58 -2.85
N ASP A 247 -2.44 -17.62 -3.08
CA ASP A 247 -2.44 -18.82 -2.24
C ASP A 247 -1.10 -19.58 -2.29
N ASP A 248 -0.45 -19.64 -3.46
CA ASP A 248 0.88 -20.24 -3.61
C ASP A 248 1.96 -19.47 -2.82
N GLN A 249 1.87 -18.14 -2.80
CA GLN A 249 2.77 -17.31 -1.99
C GLN A 249 2.52 -17.53 -0.50
N ARG A 250 1.25 -17.57 -0.09
CA ARG A 250 0.87 -17.86 1.29
C ARG A 250 1.41 -19.23 1.73
N ALA A 251 1.22 -20.27 0.90
CA ALA A 251 1.73 -21.60 1.16
C ALA A 251 3.27 -21.62 1.24
N THR A 252 3.96 -20.95 0.31
CA THR A 252 5.42 -20.83 0.31
C THR A 252 5.93 -20.16 1.59
N LEU A 253 5.36 -19.03 1.97
CA LEU A 253 5.76 -18.29 3.18
C LEU A 253 5.52 -19.11 4.44
N HIS A 254 4.35 -19.76 4.54
CA HIS A 254 4.01 -20.63 5.64
C HIS A 254 5.00 -21.81 5.76
N GLY A 255 5.25 -22.52 4.65
CA GLY A 255 6.09 -23.71 4.64
C GLY A 255 7.56 -23.41 4.93
N VAL A 256 8.11 -22.32 4.37
CA VAL A 256 9.53 -22.00 4.52
C VAL A 256 9.83 -21.33 5.86
N PHE A 257 9.01 -20.37 6.30
CA PHE A 257 9.28 -19.65 7.55
C PHE A 257 8.63 -20.29 8.79
N GLY A 258 7.81 -21.32 8.61
CA GLY A 258 7.10 -21.98 9.72
C GLY A 258 6.15 -21.04 10.46
N CYS A 259 5.71 -19.95 9.82
CA CYS A 259 4.92 -18.90 10.45
C CYS A 259 3.54 -18.74 9.79
N ARG A 260 2.65 -18.03 10.49
CA ARG A 260 1.36 -17.62 9.92
C ARG A 260 1.57 -16.47 8.91
N VAL A 261 0.65 -16.34 7.96
CA VAL A 261 0.70 -15.27 6.96
C VAL A 261 -0.55 -14.41 7.08
N ALA A 262 -0.35 -13.11 7.23
CA ALA A 262 -1.42 -12.11 7.30
C ALA A 262 -1.45 -11.28 6.03
N ASN A 263 -2.65 -10.90 5.60
CA ASN A 263 -2.87 -9.97 4.51
C ASN A 263 -3.28 -8.59 5.06
N GLY A 264 -2.70 -7.52 4.52
CA GLY A 264 -3.05 -6.15 4.81
C GLY A 264 -3.34 -5.39 3.52
N TYR A 265 -4.49 -4.73 3.47
CA TYR A 265 -4.91 -3.94 2.33
C TYR A 265 -4.97 -2.46 2.67
N GLY A 266 -4.43 -1.65 1.79
CA GLY A 266 -4.43 -0.21 1.92
C GLY A 266 -3.50 0.47 0.93
N GLY A 267 -3.47 1.79 0.99
CA GLY A 267 -2.63 2.64 0.15
C GLY A 267 -2.21 3.90 0.89
N ARG A 268 -1.15 4.54 0.43
CA ARG A 268 -0.69 5.81 1.01
C ARG A 268 -1.77 6.90 0.95
N ASP A 269 -2.53 6.91 -0.13
CA ASP A 269 -3.63 7.83 -0.39
C ASP A 269 -4.92 7.45 0.36
N ALA A 270 -5.18 6.16 0.50
CA ALA A 270 -6.42 5.64 1.06
C ALA A 270 -6.33 5.21 2.54
N GLY A 271 -5.13 5.00 3.08
CA GLY A 271 -4.88 4.55 4.46
C GLY A 271 -4.79 3.05 4.63
N PHE A 272 -4.71 2.60 5.87
CA PHE A 272 -4.75 1.18 6.23
C PHE A 272 -6.21 0.70 6.29
N ILE A 273 -6.72 0.27 5.14
CA ILE A 273 -8.15 0.00 4.94
C ILE A 273 -8.60 -1.27 5.65
N ALA A 274 -7.90 -2.38 5.44
CA ALA A 274 -8.29 -3.66 6.02
C ALA A 274 -7.10 -4.55 6.39
N HIS A 275 -7.29 -5.39 7.42
CA HIS A 275 -6.24 -6.28 7.93
C HIS A 275 -6.83 -7.63 8.32
N GLU A 276 -6.12 -8.68 7.94
CA GLU A 276 -6.47 -10.04 8.27
C GLU A 276 -6.17 -10.36 9.74
N CYS A 277 -7.14 -10.94 10.42
CA CYS A 277 -6.97 -11.43 11.79
C CYS A 277 -6.55 -12.91 11.81
N PRO A 278 -6.09 -13.44 12.97
CA PRO A 278 -5.73 -14.84 13.11
C PRO A 278 -6.80 -15.88 12.76
N ALA A 279 -8.08 -15.48 12.71
CA ALA A 279 -9.17 -16.36 12.28
C ALA A 279 -9.48 -16.25 10.76
N GLY A 280 -8.67 -15.49 10.00
CA GLY A 280 -8.79 -15.35 8.55
C GLY A 280 -9.76 -14.24 8.09
N GLY A 281 -10.41 -13.51 9.00
CA GLY A 281 -11.28 -12.40 8.63
C GLY A 281 -10.49 -11.16 8.26
N MET A 282 -10.80 -10.54 7.11
CA MET A 282 -10.18 -9.32 6.60
C MET A 282 -10.97 -8.09 7.10
N HIS A 283 -10.66 -7.62 8.31
CA HIS A 283 -11.41 -6.57 9.00
C HIS A 283 -11.07 -5.18 8.50
N LEU A 284 -12.10 -4.38 8.22
CA LEU A 284 -11.98 -2.96 7.90
C LEU A 284 -11.55 -2.16 9.14
N THR A 285 -10.78 -1.11 8.92
CA THR A 285 -10.51 -0.08 9.93
C THR A 285 -11.70 0.88 9.97
N ALA A 286 -12.88 0.35 10.31
CA ALA A 286 -14.16 1.03 10.18
C ALA A 286 -14.27 2.29 11.05
N GLU A 287 -13.51 2.37 12.11
CA GLU A 287 -13.47 3.56 12.97
C GLU A 287 -12.92 4.79 12.22
N ASP A 288 -12.00 4.55 11.28
CA ASP A 288 -11.27 5.62 10.60
C ASP A 288 -11.62 5.74 9.11
N ILE A 289 -12.18 4.70 8.51
CA ILE A 289 -12.39 4.65 7.07
C ILE A 289 -13.79 4.09 6.78
N VAL A 290 -14.61 4.89 6.09
CA VAL A 290 -15.81 4.39 5.43
C VAL A 290 -15.40 3.76 4.10
N VAL A 291 -15.81 2.53 3.86
CA VAL A 291 -15.60 1.81 2.62
C VAL A 291 -16.94 1.57 1.95
N GLU A 292 -17.08 2.08 0.73
CA GLU A 292 -18.16 1.77 -0.19
C GLU A 292 -17.61 0.85 -1.29
N VAL A 293 -18.41 -0.07 -1.78
CA VAL A 293 -18.13 -0.83 -3.01
C VAL A 293 -19.15 -0.38 -4.04
N VAL A 294 -18.69 0.11 -5.19
CA VAL A 294 -19.56 0.73 -6.19
C VAL A 294 -19.48 0.06 -7.56
N ASP A 295 -20.57 0.12 -8.31
CA ASP A 295 -20.60 -0.29 -9.72
C ASP A 295 -19.93 0.75 -10.66
N ALA A 296 -19.94 0.47 -11.96
CA ALA A 296 -19.38 1.36 -12.97
C ALA A 296 -20.08 2.73 -13.03
N GLN A 297 -21.31 2.82 -12.57
CA GLN A 297 -22.11 4.05 -12.49
C GLN A 297 -21.94 4.80 -11.17
N GLY A 298 -21.13 4.25 -10.24
CA GLY A 298 -20.88 4.85 -8.93
C GLY A 298 -21.96 4.58 -7.88
N ARG A 299 -22.88 3.64 -8.15
CA ARG A 299 -23.92 3.24 -7.20
C ARG A 299 -23.36 2.21 -6.23
N VAL A 300 -23.68 2.37 -4.95
CA VAL A 300 -23.21 1.45 -3.90
C VAL A 300 -23.86 0.07 -4.08
N LEU A 301 -23.01 -0.95 -4.04
CA LEU A 301 -23.41 -2.35 -4.15
C LEU A 301 -23.60 -2.97 -2.76
N PRO A 302 -24.55 -3.89 -2.60
CA PRO A 302 -24.72 -4.65 -1.37
C PRO A 302 -23.53 -5.62 -1.16
N PRO A 303 -23.30 -6.10 0.07
CA PRO A 303 -22.33 -7.15 0.36
C PRO A 303 -22.50 -8.35 -0.57
N GLY A 304 -21.40 -9.03 -0.90
CA GLY A 304 -21.39 -10.19 -1.79
C GLY A 304 -21.20 -9.85 -3.26
N GLN A 305 -21.35 -8.60 -3.69
CA GLN A 305 -21.12 -8.16 -5.05
C GLN A 305 -19.75 -7.49 -5.20
N ALA A 306 -19.09 -7.76 -6.34
CA ALA A 306 -17.80 -7.17 -6.67
C ALA A 306 -17.98 -5.78 -7.29
N GLY A 307 -17.20 -4.81 -6.84
CA GLY A 307 -17.18 -3.47 -7.39
C GLY A 307 -15.93 -2.70 -6.99
N GLU A 308 -15.82 -1.45 -7.44
CA GLU A 308 -14.69 -0.59 -7.10
C GLU A 308 -14.77 -0.12 -5.65
N ILE A 309 -13.64 -0.17 -4.97
CA ILE A 309 -13.49 0.36 -3.62
C ILE A 309 -13.43 1.89 -3.66
N VAL A 310 -14.33 2.50 -2.94
CA VAL A 310 -14.38 3.94 -2.68
C VAL A 310 -14.19 4.17 -1.19
N VAL A 311 -13.32 5.10 -0.81
CA VAL A 311 -13.01 5.36 0.60
C VAL A 311 -13.26 6.80 0.99
N THR A 312 -13.76 6.99 2.23
CA THR A 312 -13.76 8.27 2.92
C THR A 312 -12.97 8.11 4.21
N HIS A 313 -11.82 8.77 4.31
CA HIS A 313 -10.96 8.67 5.47
C HIS A 313 -11.32 9.73 6.52
N LEU A 314 -11.93 9.30 7.61
CA LEU A 314 -12.56 10.15 8.62
C LEU A 314 -11.57 10.99 9.45
N ALA A 315 -10.31 10.56 9.54
CA ALA A 315 -9.26 11.30 10.26
C ALA A 315 -8.47 12.28 9.38
N THR A 316 -8.78 12.41 8.08
CA THR A 316 -8.06 13.27 7.14
C THR A 316 -8.74 14.64 7.03
N LYS A 317 -8.52 15.53 8.01
CA LYS A 317 -9.11 16.88 8.01
C LYS A 317 -8.31 17.87 7.18
N ASP A 318 -7.00 17.68 7.11
CA ASP A 318 -6.06 18.62 6.51
C ASP A 318 -6.04 18.60 4.97
N PHE A 319 -6.36 17.45 4.39
CA PHE A 319 -6.49 17.21 2.95
C PHE A 319 -7.53 16.10 2.73
N PRO A 320 -8.83 16.40 2.87
CA PRO A 320 -9.86 15.37 2.93
C PRO A 320 -10.04 14.63 1.61
N PHE A 321 -10.09 13.31 1.71
CA PHE A 321 -10.56 12.43 0.64
C PHE A 321 -11.95 11.91 1.02
N ILE A 322 -12.98 12.46 0.38
CA ILE A 322 -14.37 12.08 0.56
C ILE A 322 -14.84 11.37 -0.70
N ARG A 323 -15.29 10.12 -0.58
CA ARG A 323 -15.68 9.23 -1.68
C ARG A 323 -14.57 9.04 -2.73
N TYR A 324 -13.35 8.81 -2.28
CA TYR A 324 -12.19 8.67 -3.16
C TYR A 324 -12.15 7.28 -3.83
N ARG A 325 -12.06 7.28 -5.14
CA ARG A 325 -11.91 6.09 -5.99
C ARG A 325 -10.49 5.55 -5.91
N THR A 326 -10.32 4.36 -5.35
CA THR A 326 -9.00 3.73 -5.25
C THR A 326 -8.52 3.10 -6.56
N GLY A 327 -9.47 2.70 -7.40
CA GLY A 327 -9.22 1.91 -8.60
C GLY A 327 -9.03 0.41 -8.33
N ASP A 328 -9.20 -0.04 -7.11
CA ASP A 328 -9.14 -1.44 -6.73
C ASP A 328 -10.54 -2.03 -6.62
N VAL A 329 -10.67 -3.34 -6.87
CA VAL A 329 -11.95 -4.06 -6.82
C VAL A 329 -11.97 -5.00 -5.63
N ALA A 330 -13.08 -5.02 -4.89
CA ALA A 330 -13.29 -5.93 -3.79
C ALA A 330 -14.77 -6.33 -3.61
N VAL A 331 -14.99 -7.25 -2.71
CA VAL A 331 -16.31 -7.72 -2.27
C VAL A 331 -16.42 -7.51 -0.76
N LEU A 332 -17.49 -6.84 -0.29
CA LEU A 332 -17.80 -6.76 1.13
C LEU A 332 -18.34 -8.10 1.64
N ASP A 333 -18.04 -8.44 2.88
CA ASP A 333 -18.57 -9.64 3.57
C ASP A 333 -19.61 -9.22 4.60
N ASP A 334 -20.76 -9.89 4.62
CA ASP A 334 -21.82 -9.70 5.60
C ASP A 334 -21.72 -10.65 6.79
N ARG A 335 -20.82 -11.63 6.72
CA ARG A 335 -20.63 -12.62 7.79
C ARG A 335 -19.89 -12.02 8.98
N ARG A 336 -20.10 -12.62 10.14
CA ARG A 336 -19.31 -12.31 11.35
C ARG A 336 -18.05 -13.17 11.38
N CYS A 337 -16.95 -12.58 11.82
CA CYS A 337 -15.70 -13.32 11.99
C CYS A 337 -15.72 -14.15 13.27
N ALA A 338 -15.18 -15.37 13.20
CA ALA A 338 -15.02 -16.24 14.37
C ALA A 338 -14.09 -15.65 15.46
N CYS A 339 -13.32 -14.61 15.15
CA CYS A 339 -12.47 -13.92 16.13
C CYS A 339 -13.25 -13.08 17.16
N GLY A 340 -14.55 -12.86 16.95
CA GLY A 340 -15.43 -12.09 17.84
C GLY A 340 -15.35 -10.57 17.69
N ARG A 341 -14.50 -10.02 16.80
CA ARG A 341 -14.46 -8.58 16.52
C ARG A 341 -15.72 -8.14 15.79
N GLY A 342 -16.26 -6.97 16.17
CA GLY A 342 -17.46 -6.39 15.55
C GLY A 342 -17.18 -5.62 14.25
N LEU A 343 -15.93 -5.53 13.83
CA LEU A 343 -15.52 -4.79 12.64
C LEU A 343 -16.07 -5.45 11.35
N PRO A 344 -16.58 -4.66 10.39
CA PRO A 344 -16.95 -5.17 9.06
C PRO A 344 -15.76 -5.78 8.34
N MET A 345 -16.03 -6.62 7.32
CA MET A 345 -15.00 -7.35 6.61
C MET A 345 -15.06 -7.17 5.09
N LEU A 346 -13.91 -7.36 4.45
CA LEU A 346 -13.83 -7.69 3.04
C LEU A 346 -13.79 -9.22 2.89
N LYS A 347 -14.57 -9.73 1.93
CA LYS A 347 -14.56 -11.15 1.54
C LYS A 347 -13.39 -11.45 0.61
N GLU A 348 -13.16 -10.55 -0.35
CA GLU A 348 -12.14 -10.71 -1.38
C GLU A 348 -11.63 -9.34 -1.85
N ILE A 349 -10.34 -9.28 -2.16
CA ILE A 349 -9.69 -8.14 -2.81
C ILE A 349 -9.16 -8.64 -4.14
N GLN A 350 -9.71 -8.11 -5.23
CA GLN A 350 -9.32 -8.45 -6.59
C GLN A 350 -8.31 -7.43 -7.16
N GLY A 351 -7.59 -6.75 -6.26
CA GLY A 351 -6.79 -5.57 -6.51
C GLY A 351 -5.64 -5.73 -7.50
N ARG A 352 -4.86 -4.67 -7.63
CA ARG A 352 -3.76 -4.54 -8.60
C ARG A 352 -2.63 -5.50 -8.30
N THR A 353 -2.20 -6.25 -9.31
CA THR A 353 -0.92 -6.93 -9.28
C THR A 353 0.16 -5.97 -9.76
N THR A 354 1.16 -5.73 -8.95
CA THR A 354 2.39 -5.11 -9.44
C THR A 354 3.21 -6.20 -10.11
N ASP A 355 3.43 -6.09 -11.42
CA ASP A 355 4.18 -7.11 -12.15
C ASP A 355 5.67 -7.04 -11.80
N PHE A 356 6.29 -8.21 -11.68
CA PHE A 356 7.73 -8.33 -11.63
C PHE A 356 8.30 -8.42 -13.04
N VAL A 357 9.55 -8.00 -13.17
CA VAL A 357 10.37 -8.23 -14.35
C VAL A 357 11.58 -9.08 -13.95
N VAL A 358 12.09 -9.84 -14.90
CA VAL A 358 13.24 -10.73 -14.71
C VAL A 358 14.38 -10.20 -15.54
N ALA A 359 15.52 -9.87 -14.92
CA ALA A 359 16.72 -9.49 -15.64
C ALA A 359 17.33 -10.70 -16.38
N ALA A 360 18.19 -10.44 -17.36
CA ALA A 360 18.79 -11.48 -18.19
C ALA A 360 19.68 -12.47 -17.41
N ASP A 361 20.17 -12.08 -16.23
CA ASP A 361 20.90 -12.92 -15.29
C ASP A 361 19.99 -13.70 -14.35
N GLY A 362 18.66 -13.59 -14.53
CA GLY A 362 17.67 -14.21 -13.67
C GLY A 362 17.25 -13.41 -12.44
N THR A 363 17.86 -12.25 -12.21
CA THR A 363 17.47 -11.37 -11.10
C THR A 363 16.01 -10.95 -11.26
N VAL A 364 15.18 -11.28 -10.26
CA VAL A 364 13.80 -10.82 -10.21
C VAL A 364 13.76 -9.48 -9.51
N MET A 365 13.13 -8.49 -10.15
CA MET A 365 12.98 -7.16 -9.57
C MET A 365 11.55 -6.66 -9.69
N HIS A 366 11.17 -5.80 -8.77
CA HIS A 366 9.85 -5.18 -8.78
C HIS A 366 9.73 -4.21 -9.98
N GLY A 367 8.58 -4.23 -10.68
CA GLY A 367 8.34 -3.38 -11.86
C GLY A 367 8.52 -1.89 -11.60
N LEU A 368 8.41 -1.43 -10.36
CA LEU A 368 8.74 -0.06 -9.96
C LEU A 368 10.17 0.35 -10.34
N ALA A 369 11.12 -0.60 -10.37
CA ALA A 369 12.50 -0.29 -10.76
C ALA A 369 12.60 0.26 -12.19
N LEU A 370 11.70 -0.14 -13.08
CA LEU A 370 11.61 0.36 -14.45
C LEU A 370 10.66 1.56 -14.57
N ILE A 371 9.58 1.58 -13.79
CA ILE A 371 8.61 2.67 -13.80
C ILE A 371 9.28 4.03 -13.53
N TYR A 372 10.22 4.09 -12.60
CA TYR A 372 10.92 5.33 -12.27
C TYR A 372 11.85 5.85 -13.39
N ILE A 373 12.24 5.01 -14.35
CA ILE A 373 13.04 5.45 -15.50
C ILE A 373 12.24 6.41 -16.39
N LEU A 374 10.93 6.15 -16.53
CA LEU A 374 10.05 6.87 -17.44
C LEU A 374 9.25 7.98 -16.75
N ARG A 375 8.90 7.73 -15.50
CA ARG A 375 8.00 8.59 -14.74
C ARG A 375 8.54 9.99 -14.49
N ASP A 376 9.86 10.11 -14.27
CA ASP A 376 10.49 11.39 -13.94
C ASP A 376 10.95 12.15 -15.19
N LEU A 377 10.67 11.62 -16.39
CA LEU A 377 11.01 12.28 -17.65
C LEU A 377 9.97 13.33 -18.01
N PRO A 378 10.39 14.57 -18.34
CA PRO A 378 9.49 15.63 -18.79
C PRO A 378 8.70 15.21 -20.03
N GLY A 379 7.42 15.57 -20.08
CA GLY A 379 6.56 15.33 -21.23
C GLY A 379 6.05 13.89 -21.40
N VAL A 380 6.43 12.96 -20.55
CA VAL A 380 5.86 11.60 -20.57
C VAL A 380 4.48 11.61 -19.88
N ARG A 381 3.41 11.48 -20.67
CA ARG A 381 2.03 11.42 -20.17
C ARG A 381 1.59 10.04 -19.75
N GLN A 382 1.91 9.04 -20.57
CA GLN A 382 1.62 7.62 -20.29
C GLN A 382 2.77 6.77 -20.82
N PHE A 383 2.93 5.59 -20.20
CA PHE A 383 3.86 4.59 -20.72
C PHE A 383 3.41 3.19 -20.33
N LYS A 384 3.90 2.20 -21.07
CA LYS A 384 3.74 0.77 -20.75
C LYS A 384 5.02 0.04 -21.08
N ILE A 385 5.51 -0.74 -20.13
CA ILE A 385 6.69 -1.58 -20.27
C ILE A 385 6.22 -3.01 -20.38
N VAL A 386 6.56 -3.68 -21.49
CA VAL A 386 6.21 -5.08 -21.74
C VAL A 386 7.49 -5.88 -21.87
N GLN A 387 7.79 -6.70 -20.88
CA GLN A 387 8.84 -7.68 -21.00
C GLN A 387 8.32 -8.88 -21.76
N GLU A 388 8.71 -8.99 -23.02
CA GLU A 388 8.23 -10.04 -23.95
C GLU A 388 8.98 -11.35 -23.73
N SER A 389 10.28 -11.25 -23.40
CA SER A 389 11.13 -12.37 -23.04
C SER A 389 12.25 -11.89 -22.11
N LEU A 390 13.14 -12.80 -21.66
CA LEU A 390 14.33 -12.41 -20.86
C LEU A 390 15.25 -11.42 -21.60
N LEU A 391 15.27 -11.47 -22.93
CA LEU A 391 16.15 -10.65 -23.75
C LEU A 391 15.43 -9.57 -24.58
N ALA A 392 14.12 -9.45 -24.44
CA ALA A 392 13.32 -8.48 -25.20
C ALA A 392 12.35 -7.72 -24.31
N THR A 393 12.44 -6.39 -24.33
CA THR A 393 11.53 -5.48 -23.62
C THR A 393 11.08 -4.38 -24.55
N ARG A 394 9.76 -4.18 -24.64
CA ARG A 394 9.13 -3.10 -25.39
C ARG A 394 8.59 -2.05 -24.45
N ILE A 395 8.84 -0.79 -24.74
CA ILE A 395 8.38 0.36 -23.97
C ILE A 395 7.55 1.24 -24.89
N LEU A 396 6.27 1.39 -24.58
CA LEU A 396 5.37 2.32 -25.24
C LEU A 396 5.32 3.62 -24.45
N VAL A 397 5.43 4.75 -25.13
CA VAL A 397 5.42 6.09 -24.51
C VAL A 397 4.39 6.97 -25.24
N VAL A 398 3.50 7.59 -24.50
CA VAL A 398 2.67 8.71 -24.97
C VAL A 398 3.29 9.98 -24.44
N GLY A 399 3.82 10.80 -25.35
CA GLY A 399 4.38 12.11 -25.00
C GLY A 399 3.38 13.25 -25.19
N ASP A 400 3.63 14.40 -24.56
CA ASP A 400 3.06 15.69 -24.91
C ASP A 400 4.10 16.57 -25.60
N ASP A 401 3.79 17.85 -25.78
CA ASP A 401 4.66 18.83 -26.46
C ASP A 401 6.02 19.04 -25.75
N ALA A 402 6.14 18.65 -24.48
CA ALA A 402 7.38 18.73 -23.70
C ALA A 402 8.22 17.45 -23.77
N PHE A 403 7.71 16.40 -24.41
CA PHE A 403 8.47 15.15 -24.57
C PHE A 403 9.57 15.30 -25.62
N ASP A 404 10.82 15.16 -25.19
CA ASP A 404 11.98 15.15 -26.09
C ASP A 404 12.35 13.71 -26.49
N PRO A 405 12.15 13.29 -27.76
CA PRO A 405 12.58 11.97 -28.22
C PRO A 405 14.09 11.72 -28.08
N GLY A 406 14.89 12.77 -27.91
CA GLY A 406 16.32 12.68 -27.60
C GLY A 406 16.63 11.94 -26.28
N CYS A 407 15.66 11.78 -25.39
CA CYS A 407 15.79 10.98 -24.14
C CYS A 407 15.70 9.46 -24.39
N ILE A 408 15.28 8.98 -25.55
CA ILE A 408 15.12 7.55 -25.85
C ILE A 408 16.41 6.74 -25.62
N PRO A 409 17.60 7.20 -26.05
CA PRO A 409 18.85 6.49 -25.75
C PRO A 409 19.10 6.33 -24.24
N GLU A 410 18.75 7.33 -23.43
CA GLU A 410 18.87 7.28 -21.97
C GLU A 410 17.89 6.27 -21.36
N ILE A 411 16.63 6.24 -21.83
CA ILE A 411 15.63 5.23 -21.42
C ILE A 411 16.17 3.83 -21.68
N LYS A 412 16.69 3.58 -22.90
CA LYS A 412 17.27 2.29 -23.27
C LYS A 412 18.47 1.92 -22.39
N ALA A 413 19.37 2.86 -22.15
CA ALA A 413 20.55 2.65 -21.31
C ALA A 413 20.18 2.33 -19.86
N LYS A 414 19.27 3.11 -19.24
CA LYS A 414 18.79 2.88 -17.88
C LYS A 414 18.03 1.56 -17.74
N THR A 415 17.25 1.19 -18.76
CA THR A 415 16.53 -0.09 -18.78
C THR A 415 17.48 -1.28 -18.87
N ARG A 416 18.50 -1.18 -19.77
CA ARG A 416 19.54 -2.21 -19.89
C ARG A 416 20.41 -2.32 -18.63
N ALA A 417 20.68 -1.22 -17.96
CA ALA A 417 21.39 -1.24 -16.68
C ALA A 417 20.65 -2.04 -15.59
N ARG A 418 19.34 -2.17 -15.71
CA ARG A 418 18.49 -2.94 -14.79
C ARG A 418 18.28 -4.39 -15.24
N LEU A 419 17.97 -4.58 -16.53
CA LEU A 419 17.56 -5.87 -17.07
C LEU A 419 18.73 -6.69 -17.64
N GLY A 420 19.88 -6.05 -17.91
CA GLY A 420 21.06 -6.66 -18.54
C GLY A 420 21.43 -5.96 -19.85
N GLN A 421 22.74 -5.82 -20.13
CA GLN A 421 23.25 -5.10 -21.30
C GLN A 421 22.85 -5.75 -22.63
N GLN A 422 22.65 -7.07 -22.64
CA GLN A 422 22.23 -7.85 -23.80
C GLN A 422 20.75 -7.74 -24.13
N VAL A 423 19.95 -7.13 -23.25
CA VAL A 423 18.49 -7.01 -23.46
C VAL A 423 18.22 -6.01 -24.60
N GLN A 424 17.45 -6.47 -25.57
CA GLN A 424 16.92 -5.62 -26.62
C GLN A 424 15.78 -4.77 -26.05
N VAL A 425 15.99 -3.46 -26.01
CA VAL A 425 14.99 -2.50 -25.55
C VAL A 425 14.49 -1.71 -26.73
N ASN A 426 13.21 -1.90 -27.07
CA ASN A 426 12.53 -1.11 -28.07
C ASN A 426 11.64 -0.06 -27.39
N VAL A 427 11.82 1.22 -27.78
CA VAL A 427 11.01 2.34 -27.28
C VAL A 427 10.22 2.91 -28.45
N GLU A 428 8.90 2.91 -28.33
CA GLU A 428 7.97 3.35 -29.36
C GLU A 428 7.11 4.50 -28.81
N GLN A 429 7.12 5.62 -29.53
CA GLN A 429 6.16 6.69 -29.25
C GLN A 429 4.83 6.35 -29.93
N VAL A 430 3.76 6.37 -29.16
CA VAL A 430 2.40 6.02 -29.61
C VAL A 430 1.43 7.15 -29.25
N GLY A 431 0.33 7.24 -29.97
CA GLY A 431 -0.69 8.27 -29.73
C GLY A 431 -1.54 7.99 -28.47
N ASP A 432 -1.77 6.70 -28.15
CA ASP A 432 -2.57 6.26 -27.02
C ASP A 432 -2.14 4.86 -26.55
N ILE A 433 -2.34 4.59 -25.25
CA ILE A 433 -2.18 3.26 -24.67
C ILE A 433 -3.51 2.85 -24.07
N PRO A 434 -4.30 2.01 -24.77
CA PRO A 434 -5.60 1.62 -24.27
C PRO A 434 -5.52 0.86 -22.94
N PRO A 435 -6.50 1.04 -22.05
CA PRO A 435 -6.61 0.24 -20.84
C PRO A 435 -6.88 -1.23 -21.17
N GLU A 436 -6.56 -2.12 -20.25
CA GLU A 436 -6.92 -3.53 -20.37
C GLU A 436 -8.45 -3.73 -20.32
N ARG A 437 -8.93 -4.94 -20.63
CA ARG A 437 -10.36 -5.29 -20.59
C ARG A 437 -11.02 -4.99 -19.23
N SER A 438 -10.23 -4.92 -18.18
CA SER A 438 -10.64 -4.55 -16.81
C SER A 438 -10.78 -3.04 -16.59
N GLY A 439 -10.54 -2.20 -17.61
CA GLY A 439 -10.46 -0.74 -17.49
C GLY A 439 -9.21 -0.23 -16.78
N LYS A 440 -8.24 -1.09 -16.45
CA LYS A 440 -7.01 -0.74 -15.73
C LYS A 440 -5.86 -0.54 -16.70
N HIS A 441 -5.03 0.49 -16.44
CA HIS A 441 -3.73 0.64 -17.10
C HIS A 441 -2.67 -0.12 -16.29
N ARG A 442 -1.97 -1.05 -16.93
CA ARG A 442 -0.80 -1.74 -16.37
C ARG A 442 0.46 -1.13 -16.98
N TYR A 443 1.33 -0.64 -16.09
CA TYR A 443 2.60 -0.01 -16.51
C TYR A 443 3.66 -1.00 -16.88
N VAL A 444 3.67 -2.13 -16.19
CA VAL A 444 4.64 -3.19 -16.39
C VAL A 444 3.86 -4.50 -16.56
N VAL A 445 4.14 -5.19 -17.65
CA VAL A 445 3.64 -6.51 -17.95
C VAL A 445 4.84 -7.38 -18.27
N SER A 446 5.02 -8.48 -17.55
CA SER A 446 6.04 -9.48 -17.90
C SER A 446 5.38 -10.77 -18.34
N HIS A 447 5.81 -11.28 -19.49
CA HIS A 447 5.47 -12.61 -20.00
C HIS A 447 6.48 -13.67 -19.54
N VAL A 448 7.50 -13.25 -18.78
CA VAL A 448 8.53 -14.13 -18.20
C VAL A 448 8.06 -14.60 -16.84
N ALA A 449 7.85 -15.91 -16.66
CA ALA A 449 7.50 -16.46 -15.36
C ALA A 449 8.68 -16.38 -14.39
N ALA A 450 8.51 -15.68 -13.29
CA ALA A 450 9.45 -15.72 -12.18
C ALA A 450 9.44 -17.13 -11.58
N GLY A 451 10.36 -17.99 -11.98
CA GLY A 451 10.49 -19.36 -11.46
C GLY A 451 10.78 -20.49 -12.47
N ARG A 452 10.86 -20.23 -13.78
CA ARG A 452 11.26 -21.25 -14.79
C ARG A 452 12.74 -21.18 -15.15
N GLN A 453 13.64 -21.30 -14.19
CA GLN A 453 15.08 -21.30 -14.47
C GLN A 453 15.80 -22.64 -14.25
N GLN A 454 15.10 -23.74 -14.00
CA GLN A 454 15.79 -25.04 -13.83
C GLN A 454 15.78 -25.94 -15.09
N GLU A 455 15.16 -25.55 -16.20
CA GLU A 455 15.08 -26.44 -17.38
C GLU A 455 15.97 -26.06 -18.57
N VAL A 456 16.67 -24.92 -18.58
CA VAL A 456 17.47 -24.49 -19.74
C VAL A 456 18.98 -24.69 -19.55
N ALA A 457 19.45 -25.13 -18.38
CA ALA A 457 20.86 -25.41 -18.14
C ALA A 457 21.30 -26.87 -18.42
N HIS A 458 20.41 -27.72 -18.90
CA HIS A 458 20.69 -29.13 -19.26
C HIS A 458 20.06 -29.53 -20.60
N ALA A 459 20.14 -28.69 -21.61
CA ALA A 459 19.90 -29.09 -23.01
C ALA A 459 21.07 -28.67 -23.89
#